data_8d352b2b0a12b81b2ac54af1457fd984
#
_entry.id   8d352b2b0a12b81b2ac54af1457fd984
#
_cell.length_a   1.000
_cell.length_b   1.000
_cell.length_c   1.000
_cell.angle_alpha   90.00
_cell.angle_beta   90.00
_cell.angle_gamma   90.00
#
_symmetry.space_group_name_H-M   'P 1'
#
loop_
_entity.id
_entity.type
_entity.pdbx_description
1 polymer ?
#
loop_
_entity_poly.entity_id
_entity_poly.type
_entity_poly.pdbx_seq_one_letter_code
_entity_poly.pdbx_strand_id
1 'polypeptide(L)'
;MYYYSTVDGIIMTNSALETDEYSMPCVRVHFERPNQNNGFDFADGRIPHFTFQKTFGFSENELFKLRDYMRNNSFLIWEFAQKGGGMNA
;
A
#
# COMPACT_ATOMS: atom_id res chain seq x y z
N MET A 1 -4.15 2.68 -9.56
CA MET A 1 -3.06 2.72 -8.54
C MET A 1 -1.79 3.27 -9.19
N TYR A 2 -1.04 3.99 -8.42
CA TYR A 2 0.18 4.66 -8.86
C TYR A 2 1.38 3.99 -8.23
N TYR A 3 2.45 3.86 -8.99
CA TYR A 3 3.67 3.22 -8.47
C TYR A 3 4.31 4.08 -7.37
N TYR A 4 4.66 3.45 -6.27
CA TYR A 4 5.38 4.13 -5.18
C TYR A 4 6.82 3.63 -5.08
N SER A 5 7.02 2.33 -4.89
CA SER A 5 8.38 1.78 -4.68
C SER A 5 8.45 0.29 -4.96
N THR A 6 9.67 -0.18 -5.08
CA THR A 6 9.97 -1.63 -5.10
C THR A 6 11.10 -1.88 -4.11
N VAL A 7 10.83 -2.70 -3.10
CA VAL A 7 11.80 -3.05 -2.07
C VAL A 7 11.75 -4.57 -1.86
N ASP A 8 12.90 -5.21 -1.97
CA ASP A 8 13.03 -6.68 -1.81
C ASP A 8 12.07 -7.46 -2.70
N GLY A 9 11.89 -6.99 -3.94
CA GLY A 9 11.00 -7.65 -4.89
C GLY A 9 9.52 -7.39 -4.66
N ILE A 10 9.17 -6.59 -3.67
CA ILE A 10 7.79 -6.22 -3.36
C ILE A 10 7.49 -4.87 -3.98
N ILE A 11 6.50 -4.84 -4.86
CA ILE A 11 6.06 -3.60 -5.52
C ILE A 11 4.94 -3.00 -4.68
N MET A 12 5.10 -1.74 -4.32
CA MET A 12 4.06 -0.99 -3.63
C MET A 12 3.44 0.04 -4.57
N THR A 13 2.12 0.08 -4.59
CA THR A 13 1.35 1.10 -5.31
C THR A 13 0.38 1.76 -4.36
N ASN A 14 -0.04 2.99 -4.68
CA ASN A 14 -1.01 3.72 -3.85
C ASN A 14 -2.07 4.38 -4.73
N SER A 15 -3.25 4.60 -4.15
CA SER A 15 -4.33 5.33 -4.82
C SER A 15 -4.11 6.84 -4.69
N ALA A 16 -4.90 7.60 -5.43
CA ALA A 16 -5.08 9.01 -5.12
C ALA A 16 -5.81 9.13 -3.77
N LEU A 17 -5.89 10.34 -3.23
CA LEU A 17 -6.64 10.58 -2.00
C LEU A 17 -8.12 10.24 -2.24
N GLU A 18 -8.69 9.46 -1.33
CA GLU A 18 -10.07 8.98 -1.41
C GLU A 18 -10.77 9.25 -0.09
N THR A 19 -12.03 8.90 -0.01
CA THR A 19 -12.75 8.86 1.25
C THR A 19 -13.19 7.44 1.53
N ASP A 20 -13.17 7.05 2.80
CA ASP A 20 -13.63 5.74 3.22
C ASP A 20 -15.15 5.72 3.44
N GLU A 21 -15.67 4.62 3.94
CA GLU A 21 -17.09 4.42 4.20
C GLU A 21 -17.66 5.38 5.27
N TYR A 22 -16.79 6.04 6.02
CA TYR A 22 -17.18 7.03 7.03
C TYR A 22 -16.93 8.47 6.56
N SER A 23 -16.69 8.65 5.27
CA SER A 23 -16.36 9.95 4.66
C SER A 23 -15.07 10.57 5.19
N MET A 24 -14.16 9.74 5.67
CA MET A 24 -12.86 10.19 6.15
C MET A 24 -11.82 10.02 5.05
N PRO A 25 -10.88 10.98 4.92
CA PRO A 25 -9.85 10.86 3.90
C PRO A 25 -8.96 9.63 4.15
N CYS A 26 -8.63 8.93 3.08
CA CYS A 26 -7.77 7.77 3.15
C CYS A 26 -7.02 7.56 1.83
N VAL A 27 -5.99 6.71 1.89
CA VAL A 27 -5.24 6.26 0.72
C VAL A 27 -5.17 4.75 0.77
N ARG A 28 -5.52 4.10 -0.33
CA ARG A 28 -5.35 2.66 -0.44
C ARG A 28 -3.91 2.37 -0.87
N VAL A 29 -3.35 1.32 -0.29
CA VAL A 29 -1.99 0.86 -0.56
C VAL A 29 -2.04 -0.61 -0.93
N HIS A 30 -1.34 -0.98 -1.99
CA HIS A 30 -1.28 -2.35 -2.47
C HIS A 30 0.16 -2.80 -2.54
N PHE A 31 0.47 -3.94 -1.92
CA PHE A 31 1.77 -4.61 -2.04
C PHE A 31 1.60 -5.89 -2.82
N GLU A 32 2.54 -6.17 -3.71
CA GLU A 32 2.53 -7.45 -4.42
C GLU A 32 3.93 -7.91 -4.75
N ARG A 33 4.11 -9.23 -4.84
CA ARG A 33 5.35 -9.85 -5.31
C ARG A 33 5.00 -11.13 -6.07
N PRO A 34 5.78 -11.49 -7.11
CA PRO A 34 5.57 -12.77 -7.79
C PRO A 34 5.80 -13.93 -6.82
N ASN A 35 5.01 -14.98 -6.97
CA ASN A 35 5.20 -16.20 -6.18
C ASN A 35 5.56 -17.39 -7.08
N GLN A 36 5.83 -18.54 -6.46
CA GLN A 36 6.30 -19.72 -7.17
C GLN A 36 5.21 -20.42 -8.00
N ASN A 37 3.96 -20.03 -7.82
CA ASN A 37 2.82 -20.65 -8.49
C ASN A 37 2.31 -19.84 -9.68
N ASN A 38 3.17 -19.03 -10.29
CA ASN A 38 2.84 -18.16 -11.42
C ASN A 38 1.75 -17.14 -11.11
N GLY A 39 1.68 -16.73 -9.85
CA GLY A 39 0.74 -15.71 -9.40
C GLY A 39 1.46 -14.69 -8.56
N PHE A 40 0.70 -14.02 -7.69
CA PHE A 40 1.24 -12.97 -6.82
C PHE A 40 0.77 -13.18 -5.39
N ASP A 41 1.68 -12.95 -4.44
CA ASP A 41 1.31 -12.66 -3.07
C ASP A 41 0.92 -11.18 -3.02
N PHE A 42 -0.10 -10.84 -2.24
CA PHE A 42 -0.54 -9.45 -2.17
C PHE A 42 -1.05 -9.08 -0.77
N ALA A 43 -1.07 -7.78 -0.51
CA ALA A 43 -1.65 -7.22 0.70
C ALA A 43 -2.24 -5.86 0.37
N ASP A 44 -3.53 -5.68 0.67
CA ASP A 44 -4.24 -4.43 0.48
C ASP A 44 -4.45 -3.74 1.82
N GLY A 45 -3.90 -2.55 1.97
CA GLY A 45 -3.99 -1.78 3.19
C GLY A 45 -4.49 -0.37 2.97
N ARG A 46 -4.61 0.38 4.07
CA ARG A 46 -5.08 1.77 4.06
C ARG A 46 -4.28 2.63 5.00
N ILE A 47 -4.13 3.89 4.64
CA ILE A 47 -3.59 4.94 5.49
C ILE A 47 -4.72 5.94 5.74
N PRO A 48 -4.93 6.42 6.96
CA PRO A 48 -4.13 6.30 8.17
C PRO A 48 -4.49 5.13 9.08
N HIS A 49 -5.31 4.20 8.62
CA HIS A 49 -5.76 3.06 9.41
C HIS A 49 -4.61 2.11 9.75
N PHE A 50 -3.67 1.94 8.83
CA PHE A 50 -2.55 0.99 8.94
C PHE A 50 -3.02 -0.44 9.18
N THR A 51 -4.10 -0.81 8.50
CA THR A 51 -4.66 -2.15 8.57
C THR A 51 -4.73 -2.76 7.18
N PHE A 52 -4.68 -4.09 7.12
CA PHE A 52 -4.84 -4.80 5.87
C PHE A 52 -6.26 -5.36 5.79
N GLN A 53 -6.96 -5.07 4.69
CA GLN A 53 -8.31 -5.55 4.45
C GLN A 53 -8.31 -6.92 3.78
N LYS A 54 -7.26 -7.20 2.98
CA LYS A 54 -7.17 -8.45 2.24
C LYS A 54 -5.70 -8.77 2.01
N THR A 55 -5.31 -10.01 2.29
CA THR A 55 -3.94 -10.46 2.10
C THR A 55 -3.92 -11.88 1.55
N PHE A 56 -2.83 -12.21 0.86
CA PHE A 56 -2.58 -13.56 0.37
C PHE A 56 -1.07 -13.78 0.26
N GLY A 57 -0.58 -14.86 0.86
CA GLY A 57 0.80 -15.32 0.66
C GLY A 57 1.85 -14.70 1.56
N PHE A 58 1.57 -13.59 2.19
CA PHE A 58 2.50 -12.97 3.16
C PHE A 58 2.29 -13.57 4.53
N SER A 59 3.39 -13.84 5.24
CA SER A 59 3.34 -14.28 6.63
C SER A 59 2.97 -13.13 7.56
N GLU A 60 2.62 -13.43 8.80
CA GLU A 60 2.35 -12.39 9.79
C GLU A 60 3.55 -11.46 9.99
N ASN A 61 4.75 -12.03 10.07
CA ASN A 61 5.97 -11.23 10.23
C ASN A 61 6.19 -10.31 9.04
N GLU A 62 5.92 -10.81 7.85
CA GLU A 62 6.01 -10.00 6.64
C GLU A 62 4.98 -8.88 6.65
N LEU A 63 3.76 -9.17 7.08
CA LEU A 63 2.71 -8.13 7.18
C LEU A 63 3.07 -7.07 8.21
N PHE A 64 3.70 -7.44 9.32
CA PHE A 64 4.20 -6.46 10.28
C PHE A 64 5.21 -5.51 9.64
N LYS A 65 6.13 -6.06 8.86
CA LYS A 65 7.13 -5.25 8.16
C LYS A 65 6.49 -4.32 7.13
N LEU A 66 5.50 -4.81 6.40
CA LEU A 66 4.78 -3.98 5.44
C LEU A 66 3.99 -2.87 6.14
N ARG A 67 3.41 -3.17 7.30
CA ARG A 67 2.73 -2.15 8.10
C ARG A 67 3.69 -1.06 8.55
N ASP A 68 4.85 -1.47 9.05
CA ASP A 68 5.88 -0.51 9.46
C ASP A 68 6.33 0.35 8.29
N TYR A 69 6.47 -0.26 7.12
CA TYR A 69 6.82 0.47 5.91
C TYR A 69 5.77 1.51 5.55
N MET A 70 4.48 1.15 5.60
CA MET A 70 3.40 2.10 5.37
C MET A 70 3.46 3.24 6.37
N ARG A 71 3.66 2.91 7.66
CA ARG A 71 3.71 3.91 8.72
C ARG A 71 4.88 4.86 8.55
N ASN A 72 6.05 4.31 8.27
CA ASN A 72 7.26 5.11 8.12
C ASN A 72 7.25 5.99 6.87
N ASN A 73 6.47 5.61 5.86
CA ASN A 73 6.35 6.35 4.61
C ASN A 73 5.03 7.11 4.49
N SER A 74 4.22 7.12 5.53
CA SER A 74 2.84 7.63 5.45
C SER A 74 2.76 9.08 4.99
N PHE A 75 3.68 9.91 5.44
CA PHE A 75 3.70 11.34 5.06
C PHE A 75 3.92 11.49 3.54
N LEU A 76 4.90 10.79 3.00
CA LEU A 76 5.21 10.86 1.56
C LEU A 76 4.09 10.25 0.72
N ILE A 77 3.56 9.11 1.15
CA ILE A 77 2.45 8.47 0.45
C ILE A 77 1.26 9.42 0.38
N TRP A 78 0.96 10.08 1.50
CA TRP A 78 -0.14 11.04 1.58
C TRP A 78 0.07 12.23 0.65
N GLU A 79 1.28 12.77 0.62
CA GLU A 79 1.61 13.87 -0.28
C GLU A 79 1.42 13.48 -1.75
N PHE A 80 1.93 12.31 -2.14
CA PHE A 80 1.78 11.82 -3.50
C PHE A 80 0.31 11.62 -3.86
N ALA A 81 -0.47 11.08 -2.93
CA ALA A 81 -1.90 10.86 -3.12
C ALA A 81 -2.66 12.17 -3.32
N GLN A 82 -2.31 13.20 -2.56
CA GLN A 82 -2.92 14.54 -2.71
C GLN A 82 -2.62 15.16 -4.07
N LYS A 83 -1.49 14.82 -4.65
CA LYS A 83 -1.07 15.34 -5.96
C LYS A 83 -1.61 14.52 -7.12
N GLY A 84 -2.61 13.66 -6.88
CA GLY A 84 -3.20 12.84 -7.91
C GLY A 84 -2.63 11.43 -7.98
N GLY A 85 -1.87 11.04 -6.97
CA GLY A 85 -1.44 9.67 -6.80
C GLY A 85 0.03 9.39 -7.06
N GLY A 86 0.72 10.23 -7.83
CA GLY A 86 2.10 9.98 -8.20
C GLY A 86 2.99 11.19 -8.03
N MET A 87 4.30 10.94 -8.15
CA MET A 87 5.31 11.99 -7.99
C MET A 87 5.24 13.06 -9.08
N ASN A 88 4.73 12.70 -10.22
CA ASN A 88 4.71 13.58 -11.39
C ASN A 88 3.35 14.25 -11.58
N ALA A 89 2.56 14.26 -10.57
CA ALA A 89 1.23 14.85 -10.63
C ALA A 89 1.31 16.36 -10.87
#